data_be00bdb70581b0cef04b226de7acad18
#
_entry.id   be00bdb70581b0cef04b226de7acad18
#
_cell.length_a   1.000
_cell.length_b   1.000
_cell.length_c   1.000
_cell.angle_alpha   90.00
_cell.angle_beta   90.00
_cell.angle_gamma   90.00
#
_symmetry.space_group_name_H-M   'P 1'
#
loop_
_entity.id
_entity.type
_entity.pdbx_description
1 polymer ?
#
loop_
_entity_poly.entity_id
_entity_poly.type
_entity_poly.pdbx_seq_one_letter_code
_entity_poly.pdbx_strand_id
1 'polypeptide(L)'
;YDRLTATGIAQCRQLARHWRAIGRRVDLVYSGTLRRQRESADAFVKAAAEDNAIALPVKALPGIEEYDHLSLLAAHQGATGVPAAIEDRRAFHRSLSGALQSWAAGELREVEPFPIFRDRCAAALATLMRETGRGRNAVVFGSAGSLAAAMQPALGLADWDLLRLKLTFFNSGVSSLLFDGETVTIESLNTVSHLEQPAFMQLITHR
;
A
#
# COMPACT_ATOMS: atom_id res chain seq x y z
N TYR A 1 -9.37 -5.33 -13.05
CA TYR A 1 -9.17 -4.73 -11.71
C TYR A 1 -7.70 -4.44 -11.42
N ASP A 2 -6.77 -5.32 -11.73
CA ASP A 2 -5.34 -5.14 -11.44
C ASP A 2 -4.61 -4.24 -12.47
N ARG A 3 -5.14 -3.03 -12.68
CA ARG A 3 -4.55 -2.03 -13.56
C ARG A 3 -4.61 -0.66 -12.92
N LEU A 4 -3.53 0.13 -13.04
CA LEU A 4 -3.49 1.49 -12.55
C LEU A 4 -4.35 2.42 -13.42
N THR A 5 -5.14 3.27 -12.78
CA THR A 5 -5.97 4.27 -13.49
C THR A 5 -5.13 5.45 -13.98
N ALA A 6 -5.66 6.24 -14.92
CA ALA A 6 -5.01 7.47 -15.35
C ALA A 6 -4.77 8.44 -14.17
N THR A 7 -5.70 8.52 -13.23
CA THR A 7 -5.55 9.28 -11.99
C THR A 7 -4.39 8.74 -11.15
N GLY A 8 -4.29 7.42 -10.96
CA GLY A 8 -3.19 6.80 -10.22
C GLY A 8 -1.82 7.07 -10.86
N ILE A 9 -1.74 7.04 -12.19
CA ILE A 9 -0.53 7.43 -12.92
C ILE A 9 -0.17 8.91 -12.63
N ALA A 10 -1.14 9.81 -12.67
CA ALA A 10 -0.92 11.23 -12.38
C ALA A 10 -0.45 11.46 -10.93
N GLN A 11 -1.03 10.74 -9.96
CA GLN A 11 -0.63 10.78 -8.56
C GLN A 11 0.84 10.35 -8.37
N CYS A 12 1.24 9.21 -8.96
CA CYS A 12 2.62 8.71 -8.85
C CYS A 12 3.64 9.65 -9.52
N ARG A 13 3.27 10.25 -10.67
CA ARG A 13 4.12 11.27 -11.32
C ARG A 13 4.26 12.51 -10.45
N GLN A 14 3.18 12.97 -9.84
CA GLN A 14 3.20 14.14 -8.96
C GLN A 14 4.02 13.87 -7.70
N LEU A 15 3.98 12.67 -7.16
CA LEU A 15 4.84 12.26 -6.04
C LEU A 15 6.33 12.39 -6.41
N ALA A 16 6.73 11.90 -7.57
CA ALA A 16 8.12 11.99 -8.03
C ALA A 16 8.57 13.45 -8.20
N ARG A 17 7.75 14.29 -8.83
CA ARG A 17 8.03 15.71 -9.02
C ARG A 17 8.14 16.46 -7.70
N HIS A 18 7.22 16.19 -6.77
CA HIS A 18 7.24 16.78 -5.43
C HIS A 18 8.52 16.41 -4.68
N TRP A 19 8.90 15.12 -4.65
CA TRP A 19 10.11 14.68 -3.97
C TRP A 19 11.37 15.27 -4.56
N ARG A 20 11.44 15.40 -5.89
CA ARG A 20 12.53 16.11 -6.56
C ARG A 20 12.57 17.58 -6.14
N ALA A 21 11.44 18.27 -6.13
CA ALA A 21 11.35 19.70 -5.75
C ALA A 21 11.83 19.98 -4.32
N ILE A 22 11.58 19.04 -3.38
CA ILE A 22 12.02 19.17 -1.98
C ILE A 22 13.40 18.52 -1.72
N GLY A 23 14.10 18.04 -2.77
CA GLY A 23 15.42 17.42 -2.64
C GLY A 23 15.40 16.05 -1.93
N ARG A 24 14.26 15.35 -1.89
CA ARG A 24 14.18 14.01 -1.28
C ARG A 24 14.91 12.99 -2.12
N ARG A 25 15.97 12.42 -1.59
CA ARG A 25 16.76 11.39 -2.26
C ARG A 25 16.07 10.04 -2.22
N VAL A 26 16.12 9.32 -3.34
CA VAL A 26 15.70 7.92 -3.46
C VAL A 26 16.85 7.12 -4.06
N ASP A 27 17.28 6.06 -3.40
CA ASP A 27 18.39 5.22 -3.82
C ASP A 27 17.93 3.88 -4.41
N LEU A 28 16.77 3.39 -3.95
CA LEU A 28 16.19 2.11 -4.35
C LEU A 28 14.68 2.25 -4.53
N VAL A 29 14.16 1.58 -5.57
CA VAL A 29 12.73 1.52 -5.85
C VAL A 29 12.28 0.06 -5.88
N TYR A 30 11.25 -0.25 -5.11
CA TYR A 30 10.63 -1.58 -5.04
C TYR A 30 9.15 -1.50 -5.39
N SER A 31 8.61 -2.60 -5.89
CA SER A 31 7.17 -2.78 -6.03
C SER A 31 6.76 -4.21 -5.70
N GLY A 32 5.56 -4.40 -5.22
CA GLY A 32 4.94 -5.72 -5.22
C GLY A 32 4.76 -6.23 -6.66
N THR A 33 4.36 -7.50 -6.78
CA THR A 33 4.29 -8.18 -8.08
C THR A 33 2.96 -7.95 -8.82
N LEU A 34 1.95 -7.36 -8.17
CA LEU A 34 0.69 -7.01 -8.83
C LEU A 34 0.90 -5.92 -9.88
N ARG A 35 0.17 -6.03 -10.98
CA ARG A 35 0.33 -5.12 -12.13
C ARG A 35 0.18 -3.66 -11.72
N ARG A 36 -0.85 -3.30 -10.95
CA ARG A 36 -1.08 -1.92 -10.48
C ARG A 36 0.05 -1.40 -9.60
N GLN A 37 0.72 -2.27 -8.81
CA GLN A 37 1.86 -1.89 -7.97
C GLN A 37 3.08 -1.58 -8.84
N ARG A 38 3.36 -2.42 -9.85
CA ARG A 38 4.45 -2.20 -10.81
C ARG A 38 4.20 -0.94 -11.65
N GLU A 39 2.99 -0.78 -12.19
CA GLU A 39 2.62 0.42 -12.96
C GLU A 39 2.75 1.72 -12.13
N SER A 40 2.51 1.67 -10.81
CA SER A 40 2.74 2.80 -9.89
C SER A 40 4.23 3.15 -9.78
N ALA A 41 5.08 2.15 -9.55
CA ALA A 41 6.53 2.33 -9.49
C ALA A 41 7.09 2.84 -10.82
N ASP A 42 6.66 2.28 -11.95
CA ASP A 42 7.08 2.69 -13.28
C ASP A 42 6.69 4.16 -13.58
N ALA A 43 5.48 4.57 -13.20
CA ALA A 43 5.03 5.95 -13.38
C ALA A 43 5.86 6.93 -12.53
N PHE A 44 6.23 6.53 -11.30
CA PHE A 44 7.11 7.30 -10.44
C PHE A 44 8.53 7.41 -11.02
N VAL A 45 9.15 6.29 -11.38
CA VAL A 45 10.53 6.27 -11.90
C VAL A 45 10.65 7.07 -13.21
N LYS A 46 9.68 6.93 -14.11
CA LYS A 46 9.66 7.73 -15.35
C LYS A 46 9.62 9.23 -15.07
N ALA A 47 8.80 9.68 -14.12
CA ALA A 47 8.72 11.08 -13.76
C ALA A 47 9.95 11.57 -12.98
N ALA A 48 10.56 10.71 -12.17
CA ALA A 48 11.80 11.03 -11.46
C ALA A 48 12.99 11.19 -12.41
N ALA A 49 12.98 10.49 -13.55
CA ALA A 49 14.01 10.56 -14.59
C ALA A 49 13.79 11.69 -15.63
N GLU A 50 12.72 12.47 -15.53
CA GLU A 50 12.55 13.67 -16.34
C GLU A 50 13.75 14.61 -16.15
N ASP A 51 14.17 15.32 -17.20
CA ASP A 51 15.34 16.24 -17.20
C ASP A 51 16.72 15.57 -17.06
N ASN A 52 16.91 14.41 -17.71
CA ASN A 52 18.18 13.66 -17.81
C ASN A 52 18.70 13.01 -16.51
N ALA A 53 17.87 12.83 -15.49
CA ALA A 53 18.21 11.99 -14.37
C ALA A 53 18.23 10.50 -14.77
N ILE A 54 19.09 9.72 -14.11
CA ILE A 54 19.17 8.27 -14.35
C ILE A 54 17.92 7.60 -13.76
N ALA A 55 17.18 6.85 -14.57
CA ALA A 55 16.06 6.05 -14.10
C ALA A 55 16.57 4.92 -13.18
N LEU A 56 16.05 4.86 -11.96
CA LEU A 56 16.34 3.76 -11.06
C LEU A 56 15.58 2.49 -11.50
N PRO A 57 16.22 1.31 -11.45
CA PRO A 57 15.51 0.07 -11.73
C PRO A 57 14.47 -0.22 -10.63
N VAL A 58 13.31 -0.72 -11.05
CA VAL A 58 12.29 -1.19 -10.12
C VAL A 58 12.57 -2.65 -9.79
N LYS A 59 12.81 -2.94 -8.50
CA LYS A 59 12.99 -4.30 -7.99
C LYS A 59 11.65 -4.87 -7.54
N ALA A 60 11.39 -6.12 -7.86
CA ALA A 60 10.24 -6.83 -7.30
C ALA A 60 10.48 -7.13 -5.82
N LEU A 61 9.45 -6.95 -5.00
CA LEU A 61 9.41 -7.32 -3.59
C LEU A 61 8.25 -8.30 -3.37
N PRO A 62 8.48 -9.61 -3.54
CA PRO A 62 7.48 -10.62 -3.23
C PRO A 62 7.07 -10.57 -1.76
N GLY A 63 5.80 -10.90 -1.49
CA GLY A 63 5.23 -10.88 -0.15
C GLY A 63 4.48 -9.59 0.19
N ILE A 64 4.62 -8.52 -0.63
CA ILE A 64 3.87 -7.26 -0.43
C ILE A 64 2.61 -7.18 -1.33
N GLU A 65 2.17 -8.29 -1.89
CA GLU A 65 0.93 -8.36 -2.67
C GLU A 65 -0.29 -8.14 -1.77
N GLU A 66 -1.29 -7.46 -2.33
CA GLU A 66 -2.56 -7.24 -1.66
C GLU A 66 -3.40 -8.53 -1.64
N TYR A 67 -4.24 -8.68 -0.63
CA TYR A 67 -5.25 -9.73 -0.59
C TYR A 67 -6.27 -9.57 -1.72
N ASP A 68 -6.87 -10.68 -2.14
CA ASP A 68 -7.97 -10.66 -3.10
C ASP A 68 -9.30 -10.36 -2.37
N HIS A 69 -9.78 -9.13 -2.51
CA HIS A 69 -11.01 -8.69 -1.87
C HIS A 69 -12.27 -9.39 -2.41
N LEU A 70 -12.24 -9.87 -3.66
CA LEU A 70 -13.38 -10.61 -4.22
C LEU A 70 -13.50 -12.00 -3.59
N SER A 71 -12.40 -12.72 -3.47
CA SER A 71 -12.34 -13.98 -2.74
C SER A 71 -12.73 -13.81 -1.28
N LEU A 72 -12.31 -12.69 -0.64
CA LEU A 72 -12.65 -12.39 0.74
C LEU A 72 -14.15 -12.14 0.92
N LEU A 73 -14.78 -11.38 0.03
CA LEU A 73 -16.23 -11.14 0.04
C LEU A 73 -17.01 -12.44 -0.21
N ALA A 74 -16.56 -13.29 -1.14
CA ALA A 74 -17.19 -14.57 -1.42
C ALA A 74 -17.11 -15.52 -0.21
N ALA A 75 -15.94 -15.62 0.44
CA ALA A 75 -15.76 -16.42 1.66
C ALA A 75 -16.63 -15.92 2.80
N HIS A 76 -16.75 -14.60 2.99
CA HIS A 76 -17.63 -14.01 4.00
C HIS A 76 -19.10 -14.31 3.71
N GLN A 77 -19.53 -14.19 2.46
CA GLN A 77 -20.90 -14.58 2.05
C GLN A 77 -21.16 -16.07 2.33
N GLY A 78 -20.20 -16.95 2.01
CA GLY A 78 -20.31 -18.39 2.29
C GLY A 78 -20.44 -18.68 3.79
N ALA A 79 -19.68 -17.97 4.63
CA ALA A 79 -19.69 -18.17 6.07
C ALA A 79 -20.94 -17.61 6.77
N THR A 80 -21.47 -16.47 6.29
CA THR A 80 -22.56 -15.74 6.96
C THR A 80 -23.92 -15.89 6.30
N GLY A 81 -23.97 -16.33 5.05
CA GLY A 81 -25.17 -16.31 4.21
C GLY A 81 -25.60 -14.91 3.74
N VAL A 82 -24.84 -13.86 4.08
CA VAL A 82 -25.16 -12.47 3.73
C VAL A 82 -24.51 -12.10 2.41
N PRO A 83 -25.26 -11.81 1.33
CA PRO A 83 -24.70 -11.39 0.07
C PRO A 83 -23.91 -10.09 0.19
N ALA A 84 -22.80 -10.00 -0.55
CA ALA A 84 -22.06 -8.75 -0.64
C ALA A 84 -22.92 -7.69 -1.37
N ALA A 85 -23.24 -6.61 -0.70
CA ALA A 85 -23.90 -5.45 -1.31
C ALA A 85 -22.84 -4.65 -2.08
N ILE A 86 -23.05 -4.47 -3.40
CA ILE A 86 -22.12 -3.79 -4.31
C ILE A 86 -22.82 -2.70 -5.14
N GLU A 87 -24.07 -2.36 -4.82
CA GLU A 87 -24.90 -1.44 -5.61
C GLU A 87 -24.33 -0.03 -5.65
N ASP A 88 -23.73 0.37 -4.55
CA ASP A 88 -23.05 1.65 -4.43
C ASP A 88 -21.76 1.54 -3.60
N ARG A 89 -20.98 2.61 -3.59
CA ARG A 89 -19.71 2.68 -2.86
C ARG A 89 -19.87 2.43 -1.35
N ARG A 90 -20.96 2.93 -0.73
CA ARG A 90 -21.17 2.77 0.72
C ARG A 90 -21.56 1.33 1.06
N ALA A 91 -22.40 0.71 0.24
CA ALA A 91 -22.79 -0.69 0.36
C ALA A 91 -21.55 -1.60 0.22
N PHE A 92 -20.75 -1.37 -0.80
CA PHE A 92 -19.48 -2.09 -0.99
C PHE A 92 -18.53 -1.94 0.22
N HIS A 93 -18.36 -0.73 0.75
CA HIS A 93 -17.50 -0.50 1.92
C HIS A 93 -18.03 -1.22 3.18
N ARG A 94 -19.35 -1.26 3.40
CA ARG A 94 -19.93 -2.01 4.53
C ARG A 94 -19.66 -3.52 4.38
N SER A 95 -19.90 -4.09 3.20
CA SER A 95 -19.66 -5.51 2.93
C SER A 95 -18.19 -5.85 3.10
N LEU A 96 -17.28 -5.03 2.54
CA LEU A 96 -15.85 -5.24 2.69
C LEU A 96 -15.40 -5.11 4.15
N SER A 97 -15.95 -4.17 4.92
CA SER A 97 -15.65 -4.02 6.35
C SER A 97 -16.05 -5.27 7.15
N GLY A 98 -17.25 -5.82 6.89
CA GLY A 98 -17.69 -7.07 7.51
C GLY A 98 -16.78 -8.25 7.16
N ALA A 99 -16.44 -8.40 5.88
CA ALA A 99 -15.53 -9.46 5.44
C ALA A 99 -14.13 -9.33 6.07
N LEU A 100 -13.58 -8.12 6.17
CA LEU A 100 -12.31 -7.86 6.85
C LEU A 100 -12.37 -8.17 8.35
N GLN A 101 -13.49 -7.91 9.01
CA GLN A 101 -13.66 -8.24 10.42
C GLN A 101 -13.68 -9.76 10.64
N SER A 102 -14.46 -10.50 9.85
CA SER A 102 -14.47 -11.97 9.90
C SER A 102 -13.09 -12.57 9.54
N TRP A 103 -12.37 -11.94 8.63
CA TRP A 103 -11.02 -12.37 8.26
C TRP A 103 -10.02 -12.18 9.42
N ALA A 104 -10.03 -11.02 10.07
CA ALA A 104 -9.21 -10.77 11.26
C ALA A 104 -9.56 -11.70 12.43
N ALA A 105 -10.84 -12.07 12.57
CA ALA A 105 -11.29 -13.02 13.58
C ALA A 105 -10.95 -14.49 13.26
N GLY A 106 -10.40 -14.79 12.06
CA GLY A 106 -10.07 -16.15 11.63
C GLY A 106 -11.29 -17.02 11.27
N GLU A 107 -12.42 -16.39 10.98
CA GLU A 107 -13.70 -17.08 10.65
C GLU A 107 -13.77 -17.57 9.20
N LEU A 108 -12.92 -17.02 8.31
CA LEU A 108 -12.91 -17.34 6.88
C LEU A 108 -11.86 -18.41 6.56
N ARG A 109 -12.29 -19.49 5.88
CA ARG A 109 -11.44 -20.68 5.65
C ARG A 109 -10.88 -20.80 4.22
N GLU A 110 -11.56 -20.29 3.22
CA GLU A 110 -11.22 -20.50 1.80
C GLU A 110 -10.36 -19.36 1.22
N VAL A 111 -9.70 -18.60 2.09
CA VAL A 111 -8.81 -17.48 1.75
C VAL A 111 -7.51 -17.61 2.53
N GLU A 112 -6.47 -16.90 2.10
CA GLU A 112 -5.25 -16.79 2.89
C GLU A 112 -5.59 -16.29 4.29
N PRO A 113 -5.22 -17.00 5.39
CA PRO A 113 -5.48 -16.53 6.76
C PRO A 113 -4.82 -15.18 7.02
N PHE A 114 -5.52 -14.28 7.73
CA PHE A 114 -4.98 -12.94 7.99
C PHE A 114 -3.58 -12.95 8.65
N PRO A 115 -3.28 -13.81 9.63
CA PRO A 115 -1.92 -13.90 10.18
C PRO A 115 -0.85 -14.22 9.13
N ILE A 116 -1.14 -15.12 8.18
CA ILE A 116 -0.21 -15.48 7.10
C ILE A 116 0.02 -14.28 6.16
N PHE A 117 -1.06 -13.60 5.76
CA PHE A 117 -0.99 -12.36 4.98
C PHE A 117 -0.12 -11.31 5.68
N ARG A 118 -0.40 -11.04 6.94
CA ARG A 118 0.31 -10.08 7.78
C ARG A 118 1.81 -10.41 7.88
N ASP A 119 2.10 -11.65 8.22
CA ASP A 119 3.47 -12.09 8.49
C ASP A 119 4.34 -12.08 7.22
N ARG A 120 3.77 -12.44 6.05
CA ARG A 120 4.51 -12.31 4.78
C ARG A 120 4.77 -10.86 4.39
N CYS A 121 3.81 -9.95 4.66
CA CYS A 121 4.01 -8.52 4.40
C CYS A 121 5.10 -7.93 5.33
N ALA A 122 5.11 -8.29 6.61
CA ALA A 122 6.14 -7.87 7.56
C ALA A 122 7.52 -8.42 7.16
N ALA A 123 7.60 -9.69 6.74
CA ALA A 123 8.83 -10.31 6.25
C ALA A 123 9.37 -9.63 4.98
N ALA A 124 8.47 -9.22 4.06
CA ALA A 124 8.86 -8.46 2.87
C ALA A 124 9.47 -7.10 3.25
N LEU A 125 8.86 -6.35 4.20
CA LEU A 125 9.41 -5.10 4.69
C LEU A 125 10.79 -5.31 5.36
N ALA A 126 10.95 -6.34 6.19
CA ALA A 126 12.22 -6.69 6.80
C ALA A 126 13.30 -7.01 5.75
N THR A 127 12.93 -7.69 4.66
CA THR A 127 13.84 -7.96 3.54
C THR A 127 14.26 -6.67 2.84
N LEU A 128 13.31 -5.78 2.54
CA LEU A 128 13.59 -4.47 1.96
C LEU A 128 14.57 -3.67 2.84
N MET A 129 14.36 -3.63 4.14
CA MET A 129 15.22 -2.90 5.08
C MET A 129 16.66 -3.45 5.07
N ARG A 130 16.82 -4.79 5.10
CA ARG A 130 18.15 -5.43 5.01
C ARG A 130 18.86 -5.10 3.69
N GLU A 131 18.16 -5.14 2.56
CA GLU A 131 18.72 -4.83 1.25
C GLU A 131 19.03 -3.33 1.08
N THR A 132 18.25 -2.48 1.68
CA THR A 132 18.48 -1.03 1.65
C THR A 132 19.75 -0.68 2.40
N GLY A 133 19.94 -1.22 3.59
CA GLY A 133 21.11 -0.93 4.42
C GLY A 133 21.12 0.49 4.98
N ARG A 134 22.21 0.86 5.63
CA ARG A 134 22.36 2.17 6.30
C ARG A 134 22.59 3.31 5.32
N GLY A 135 22.05 4.49 5.64
CA GLY A 135 22.30 5.74 4.93
C GLY A 135 21.68 5.80 3.53
N ARG A 136 20.76 4.92 3.19
CA ARG A 136 20.06 4.87 1.91
C ARG A 136 18.54 4.97 2.11
N ASN A 137 17.88 5.52 1.11
CA ASN A 137 16.43 5.66 1.08
C ASN A 137 15.85 4.72 0.04
N ALA A 138 14.91 3.88 0.46
CA ALA A 138 14.12 3.04 -0.44
C ALA A 138 12.67 3.51 -0.46
N VAL A 139 12.05 3.41 -1.62
CA VAL A 139 10.59 3.54 -1.76
C VAL A 139 10.00 2.21 -2.23
N VAL A 140 8.88 1.82 -1.65
CA VAL A 140 8.12 0.64 -2.06
C VAL A 140 6.70 1.03 -2.47
N PHE A 141 6.28 0.52 -3.61
CA PHE A 141 4.92 0.66 -4.13
C PHE A 141 4.15 -0.63 -3.84
N GLY A 142 3.21 -0.53 -2.93
CA GLY A 142 2.32 -1.60 -2.50
C GLY A 142 0.86 -1.19 -2.56
N SER A 143 0.02 -1.90 -1.84
CA SER A 143 -1.40 -1.59 -1.68
C SER A 143 -1.72 -1.31 -0.21
N ALA A 144 -2.85 -0.65 0.06
CA ALA A 144 -3.18 -0.19 1.40
C ALA A 144 -3.18 -1.29 2.47
N GLY A 145 -3.73 -2.48 2.16
CA GLY A 145 -3.75 -3.59 3.11
C GLY A 145 -2.38 -4.19 3.36
N SER A 146 -1.63 -4.46 2.30
CA SER A 146 -0.30 -5.04 2.42
C SER A 146 0.71 -4.09 3.07
N LEU A 147 0.65 -2.79 2.77
CA LEU A 147 1.51 -1.80 3.41
C LEU A 147 1.15 -1.60 4.89
N ALA A 148 -0.15 -1.57 5.25
CA ALA A 148 -0.58 -1.52 6.64
C ALA A 148 -0.10 -2.76 7.41
N ALA A 149 -0.28 -3.96 6.85
CA ALA A 149 0.16 -5.21 7.44
C ALA A 149 1.69 -5.25 7.64
N ALA A 150 2.46 -4.77 6.65
CA ALA A 150 3.92 -4.69 6.76
C ALA A 150 4.37 -3.77 7.92
N MET A 151 3.61 -2.70 8.21
CA MET A 151 3.92 -1.75 9.27
C MET A 151 3.38 -2.16 10.65
N GLN A 152 2.56 -3.21 10.75
CA GLN A 152 1.91 -3.60 12.01
C GLN A 152 2.88 -3.81 13.18
N PRO A 153 4.07 -4.43 13.01
CA PRO A 153 5.01 -4.58 14.12
C PRO A 153 5.44 -3.24 14.74
N ALA A 154 5.57 -2.19 13.91
CA ALA A 154 5.91 -0.84 14.38
C ALA A 154 4.70 -0.07 14.93
N LEU A 155 3.49 -0.37 14.45
CA LEU A 155 2.25 0.26 14.92
C LEU A 155 1.75 -0.32 16.23
N GLY A 156 2.03 -1.59 16.52
CA GLY A 156 1.55 -2.28 17.72
C GLY A 156 0.02 -2.44 17.78
N LEU A 157 -0.67 -2.38 16.64
CA LEU A 157 -2.12 -2.46 16.56
C LEU A 157 -2.61 -3.91 16.53
N ALA A 158 -3.78 -4.15 17.12
CA ALA A 158 -4.51 -5.40 16.92
C ALA A 158 -4.97 -5.52 15.44
N ASP A 159 -5.16 -6.76 14.98
CA ASP A 159 -5.45 -7.08 13.58
C ASP A 159 -6.66 -6.29 13.02
N TRP A 160 -7.74 -6.22 13.79
CA TRP A 160 -8.92 -5.46 13.37
C TRP A 160 -8.67 -3.95 13.33
N ASP A 161 -7.95 -3.39 14.30
CA ASP A 161 -7.64 -1.95 14.33
C ASP A 161 -6.73 -1.55 13.17
N LEU A 162 -5.80 -2.42 12.79
CA LEU A 162 -4.99 -2.26 11.60
C LEU A 162 -5.83 -2.22 10.32
N LEU A 163 -6.76 -3.17 10.18
CA LEU A 163 -7.65 -3.22 9.01
C LEU A 163 -8.62 -2.03 8.95
N ARG A 164 -9.05 -1.50 10.09
CA ARG A 164 -9.80 -0.24 10.16
C ARG A 164 -8.95 0.94 9.72
N LEU A 165 -7.71 1.03 10.20
CA LEU A 165 -6.78 2.09 9.83
C LEU A 165 -6.55 2.10 8.32
N LYS A 166 -6.31 0.94 7.69
CA LYS A 166 -6.08 0.86 6.24
C LYS A 166 -7.25 1.34 5.38
N LEU A 167 -8.49 1.30 5.92
CA LEU A 167 -9.67 1.82 5.20
C LEU A 167 -9.64 3.34 5.03
N THR A 168 -8.82 4.04 5.80
CA THR A 168 -8.63 5.50 5.70
C THR A 168 -7.52 5.91 4.74
N PHE A 169 -6.77 4.95 4.17
CA PHE A 169 -5.62 5.27 3.34
C PHE A 169 -6.05 5.92 2.01
N PHE A 170 -5.33 6.97 1.68
CA PHE A 170 -5.44 7.62 0.38
C PHE A 170 -4.74 6.80 -0.71
N ASN A 171 -5.23 6.91 -1.94
CA ASN A 171 -4.45 6.49 -3.08
C ASN A 171 -3.21 7.38 -3.21
N SER A 172 -2.07 6.78 -3.47
CA SER A 172 -0.74 7.41 -3.40
C SER A 172 -0.35 8.01 -2.04
N GLY A 173 -1.04 7.63 -0.97
CA GLY A 173 -0.64 8.01 0.39
C GLY A 173 0.76 7.48 0.71
N VAL A 174 1.57 8.32 1.35
CA VAL A 174 2.96 8.02 1.70
C VAL A 174 3.07 7.81 3.21
N SER A 175 3.68 6.69 3.59
CA SER A 175 4.12 6.45 4.98
C SER A 175 5.64 6.37 5.00
N SER A 176 6.27 7.10 5.93
CA SER A 176 7.72 7.12 6.09
C SER A 176 8.12 6.35 7.34
N LEU A 177 9.14 5.52 7.19
CA LEU A 177 9.68 4.68 8.23
C LEU A 177 11.17 4.97 8.41
N LEU A 178 11.61 5.10 9.64
CA LEU A 178 13.03 5.09 10.01
C LEU A 178 13.38 3.71 10.55
N PHE A 179 14.54 3.19 10.17
CA PHE A 179 15.01 1.89 10.65
C PHE A 179 16.53 1.88 10.83
N ASP A 180 17.02 1.12 11.79
CA ASP A 180 18.45 0.99 12.13
C ASP A 180 19.00 -0.45 12.04
N GLY A 181 18.20 -1.39 11.58
CA GLY A 181 18.50 -2.83 11.47
C GLY A 181 17.81 -3.68 12.53
N GLU A 182 17.37 -3.12 13.64
CA GLU A 182 16.65 -3.81 14.72
C GLU A 182 15.28 -3.18 14.97
N THR A 183 15.22 -1.85 14.91
CA THR A 183 14.02 -1.06 15.25
C THR A 183 13.45 -0.38 14.01
N VAL A 184 12.12 -0.34 13.95
CA VAL A 184 11.37 0.43 12.94
C VAL A 184 10.51 1.45 13.66
N THR A 185 10.65 2.71 13.27
CA THR A 185 9.84 3.82 13.80
C THR A 185 9.05 4.46 12.66
N ILE A 186 7.78 4.72 12.90
CA ILE A 186 6.95 5.44 11.94
C ILE A 186 7.18 6.95 12.11
N GLU A 187 7.75 7.57 11.09
CA GLU A 187 7.96 9.02 11.03
C GLU A 187 6.68 9.75 10.60
N SER A 188 6.00 9.20 9.61
CA SER A 188 4.71 9.74 9.14
C SER A 188 3.85 8.62 8.55
N LEU A 189 2.53 8.81 8.57
CA LEU A 189 1.58 7.82 8.11
C LEU A 189 0.56 8.44 7.14
N ASN A 190 0.40 7.81 5.97
CA ASN A 190 -0.65 8.10 5.00
C ASN A 190 -0.75 9.59 4.59
N THR A 191 0.38 10.27 4.41
CA THR A 191 0.40 11.68 3.98
C THR A 191 0.22 11.82 2.47
N VAL A 192 -0.37 12.92 2.03
CA VAL A 192 -0.58 13.23 0.59
C VAL A 192 -0.03 14.60 0.21
N SER A 193 1.03 15.05 0.89
CA SER A 193 1.62 16.39 0.73
C SER A 193 1.96 16.74 -0.73
N HIS A 194 2.25 15.74 -1.56
CA HIS A 194 2.45 15.92 -3.00
C HIS A 194 1.19 16.33 -3.77
N LEU A 195 0.00 16.18 -3.17
CA LEU A 195 -1.29 16.55 -3.75
C LEU A 195 -1.96 17.74 -3.05
N GLU A 196 -1.42 18.21 -1.93
CA GLU A 196 -1.98 19.30 -1.10
C GLU A 196 -1.68 20.69 -1.69
N GLN A 197 -1.66 20.82 -3.00
CA GLN A 197 -1.58 22.09 -3.71
C GLN A 197 -2.86 22.31 -4.50
N PRO A 198 -3.34 23.55 -4.65
CA PRO A 198 -4.61 23.84 -5.34
C PRO A 198 -4.73 23.18 -6.72
N ALA A 199 -3.63 23.10 -7.48
CA ALA A 199 -3.57 22.48 -8.78
C ALA A 199 -3.77 20.96 -8.80
N PHE A 200 -3.62 20.26 -7.65
CA PHE A 200 -3.61 18.80 -7.56
C PHE A 200 -4.63 18.22 -6.58
N MET A 201 -5.34 19.06 -5.83
CA MET A 201 -6.32 18.59 -4.83
C MET A 201 -7.41 17.67 -5.41
N GLN A 202 -7.80 17.88 -6.67
CA GLN A 202 -8.75 17.00 -7.37
C GLN A 202 -8.23 15.59 -7.63
N LEU A 203 -6.92 15.38 -7.47
CA LEU A 203 -6.30 14.05 -7.55
C LEU A 203 -6.38 13.27 -6.24
N ILE A 204 -6.72 13.91 -5.11
CA ILE A 204 -6.87 13.22 -3.83
C ILE A 204 -8.08 12.29 -3.91
N THR A 205 -7.82 10.99 -3.79
CA THR A 205 -8.87 9.97 -3.83
C THR A 205 -8.66 8.94 -2.73
N HIS A 206 -9.76 8.43 -2.21
CA HIS A 206 -9.78 7.28 -1.33
C HIS A 206 -10.06 6.01 -2.13
N ARG A 207 -9.58 4.91 -1.60
CA ARG A 207 -9.84 3.60 -2.19
C ARG A 207 -11.30 3.17 -2.01
#